data_91841a7827ee01b9d08a23ad79ec92d5
#
_entry.id   91841a7827ee01b9d08a23ad79ec92d5
#
_cell.length_a   1.000
_cell.length_b   1.000
_cell.length_c   1.000
_cell.angle_alpha   90.00
_cell.angle_beta   90.00
_cell.angle_gamma   90.00
#
_symmetry.space_group_name_H-M   'P 1'
#
loop_
_entity.id
_entity.type
_entity.pdbx_description
1 polymer ?
#
loop_
_entity_poly.entity_id
_entity_poly.type
_entity_poly.pdbx_seq_one_letter_code
_entity_poly.pdbx_strand_id
1 'polypeptide(L)'
;MSQHAILPEDVKKIIEAADHDDYPAIVVGEHHLAIHHYTDEVYEIFAKGLGVDCEIFLTDVNELGDEQVLQVTPFCSVEQEALLMPTLSNCTSGRWHPAFTDITAADADKGKGLHAMADYLGLNIDETMAFGDGGNDISIVREAGTGVAMGNAGDNLKQIADFITTHVDEDGVKNALLHFGVI
;
A
#
# COMPACT_ATOMS: atom_id res chain seq x y z
N MET A 1 19.68 0.37 0.23
CA MET A 1 18.28 0.46 -0.26
C MET A 1 17.78 1.85 0.06
N SER A 2 17.06 2.51 -0.84
CA SER A 2 16.39 3.78 -0.54
C SER A 2 15.13 3.52 0.27
N GLN A 3 14.87 4.30 1.32
CA GLN A 3 13.61 4.30 2.06
C GLN A 3 12.90 5.62 1.78
N HIS A 4 11.60 5.56 1.60
CA HIS A 4 10.74 6.72 1.37
C HIS A 4 9.74 6.79 2.52
N ALA A 5 10.13 7.48 3.60
CA ALA A 5 9.32 7.66 4.78
C ALA A 5 8.40 8.88 4.64
N ILE A 6 7.28 8.86 5.32
CA ILE A 6 6.42 10.02 5.51
C ILE A 6 7.17 11.04 6.37
N LEU A 7 7.08 12.34 6.02
CA LEU A 7 7.69 13.40 6.81
C LEU A 7 7.11 13.43 8.24
N PRO A 8 7.92 13.62 9.29
CA PRO A 8 7.43 13.63 10.68
C PRO A 8 6.29 14.63 10.92
N GLU A 9 6.35 15.80 10.27
CA GLU A 9 5.28 16.81 10.34
C GLU A 9 3.97 16.33 9.69
N ASP A 10 4.02 15.50 8.67
CA ASP A 10 2.83 14.94 8.03
C ASP A 10 2.26 13.78 8.87
N VAL A 11 3.10 12.92 9.46
CA VAL A 11 2.66 11.91 10.45
C VAL A 11 1.92 12.59 11.59
N LYS A 12 2.49 13.67 12.14
CA LYS A 12 1.86 14.44 13.22
C LYS A 12 0.48 14.95 12.84
N LYS A 13 0.32 15.53 11.64
CA LYS A 13 -0.98 16.03 11.15
C LYS A 13 -2.01 14.90 11.00
N ILE A 14 -1.59 13.72 10.54
CA ILE A 14 -2.47 12.56 10.41
C ILE A 14 -2.96 12.12 11.79
N ILE A 15 -2.07 12.03 12.78
CA ILE A 15 -2.43 11.65 14.15
C ILE A 15 -3.30 12.73 14.81
N GLU A 16 -3.00 14.03 14.64
CA GLU A 16 -3.84 15.13 15.14
C GLU A 16 -5.25 15.11 14.52
N ALA A 17 -5.39 14.73 13.24
CA ALA A 17 -6.69 14.54 12.61
C ALA A 17 -7.44 13.33 13.18
N ALA A 18 -6.73 12.23 13.47
CA ALA A 18 -7.28 11.06 14.13
C ALA A 18 -7.80 11.38 15.54
N ASP A 19 -7.03 12.17 16.31
CA ASP A 19 -7.45 12.68 17.62
C ASP A 19 -8.68 13.57 17.55
N HIS A 20 -8.71 14.48 16.57
CA HIS A 20 -9.80 15.45 16.43
C HIS A 20 -11.14 14.78 16.07
N ASP A 21 -11.09 13.81 15.18
CA ASP A 21 -12.27 13.14 14.61
C ASP A 21 -12.56 11.77 15.25
N ASP A 22 -11.78 11.35 16.28
CA ASP A 22 -11.93 10.14 17.08
C ASP A 22 -11.96 8.85 16.24
N TYR A 23 -10.99 8.68 15.32
CA TYR A 23 -10.83 7.45 14.56
C TYR A 23 -9.46 6.79 14.79
N PRO A 24 -9.38 5.45 14.70
CA PRO A 24 -8.10 4.74 14.85
C PRO A 24 -7.18 4.95 13.64
N ALA A 25 -5.86 4.80 13.87
CA ALA A 25 -4.87 4.77 12.83
C ALA A 25 -3.80 3.72 13.11
N ILE A 26 -3.49 2.87 12.12
CA ILE A 26 -2.35 1.96 12.19
C ILE A 26 -1.15 2.70 11.63
N VAL A 27 -0.01 2.65 12.33
CA VAL A 27 1.25 3.28 11.94
C VAL A 27 2.29 2.20 11.70
N VAL A 28 2.82 2.18 10.49
CA VAL A 28 3.86 1.24 10.06
C VAL A 28 5.19 1.95 10.12
N GLY A 29 5.99 1.63 11.13
CA GLY A 29 7.37 2.05 11.26
C GLY A 29 8.34 1.17 10.46
N GLU A 30 9.61 1.52 10.49
CA GLU A 30 10.67 0.75 9.81
C GLU A 30 10.82 -0.66 10.39
N HIS A 31 10.60 -0.83 11.68
CA HIS A 31 10.79 -2.10 12.41
C HIS A 31 9.55 -2.56 13.17
N HIS A 32 8.64 -1.64 13.52
CA HIS A 32 7.48 -1.93 14.36
C HIS A 32 6.19 -1.42 13.73
N LEU A 33 5.10 -2.07 14.14
CA LEU A 33 3.73 -1.61 13.89
C LEU A 33 3.18 -1.06 15.21
N ALA A 34 2.49 0.07 15.13
CA ALA A 34 1.81 0.66 16.26
C ALA A 34 0.38 1.04 15.89
N ILE A 35 -0.43 1.24 16.89
CA ILE A 35 -1.81 1.69 16.73
C ILE A 35 -2.08 2.92 17.58
N HIS A 36 -2.78 3.87 16.97
CA HIS A 36 -3.37 5.00 17.63
C HIS A 36 -4.88 4.76 17.77
N HIS A 37 -5.44 4.87 18.97
CA HIS A 37 -6.87 4.63 19.27
C HIS A 37 -7.38 3.25 18.81
N TYR A 38 -6.88 2.17 19.43
CA TYR A 38 -7.38 0.82 19.14
C TYR A 38 -8.89 0.68 19.40
N THR A 39 -9.61 0.12 18.44
CA THR A 39 -11.05 -0.14 18.51
C THR A 39 -11.39 -1.56 18.08
N ASP A 40 -12.59 -2.03 18.49
CA ASP A 40 -13.11 -3.33 18.04
C ASP A 40 -13.25 -3.39 16.50
N GLU A 41 -13.46 -2.27 15.82
CA GLU A 41 -13.55 -2.21 14.36
C GLU A 41 -12.24 -2.63 13.70
N VAL A 42 -11.10 -2.17 14.23
CA VAL A 42 -9.77 -2.58 13.73
C VAL A 42 -9.61 -4.09 13.87
N TYR A 43 -10.00 -4.66 15.03
CA TYR A 43 -9.93 -6.09 15.25
C TYR A 43 -10.81 -6.88 14.26
N GLU A 44 -12.07 -6.47 14.07
CA GLU A 44 -12.99 -7.16 13.17
C GLU A 44 -12.49 -7.14 11.71
N ILE A 45 -11.93 -6.02 11.26
CA ILE A 45 -11.45 -5.88 9.89
C ILE A 45 -10.11 -6.60 9.71
N PHE A 46 -9.10 -6.29 10.53
CA PHE A 46 -7.74 -6.80 10.31
C PHE A 46 -7.56 -8.24 10.80
N ALA A 47 -7.99 -8.55 12.03
CA ALA A 47 -7.79 -9.89 12.55
C ALA A 47 -8.73 -10.92 11.94
N LYS A 48 -10.03 -10.64 11.95
CA LYS A 48 -11.02 -11.59 11.43
C LYS A 48 -11.20 -11.52 9.91
N GLY A 49 -11.22 -10.32 9.35
CA GLY A 49 -11.44 -10.11 7.92
C GLY A 49 -10.21 -10.43 7.08
N LEU A 50 -9.05 -9.93 7.48
CA LEU A 50 -7.80 -10.05 6.72
C LEU A 50 -6.84 -11.11 7.27
N GLY A 51 -7.14 -11.70 8.43
CA GLY A 51 -6.29 -12.73 9.05
C GLY A 51 -4.95 -12.22 9.57
N VAL A 52 -4.85 -10.93 9.89
CA VAL A 52 -3.63 -10.33 10.44
C VAL A 52 -3.56 -10.62 11.93
N ASP A 53 -2.39 -11.05 12.42
CA ASP A 53 -2.17 -11.28 13.84
C ASP A 53 -2.26 -9.97 14.64
N CYS A 54 -3.22 -9.92 15.58
CA CYS A 54 -3.49 -8.70 16.34
C CYS A 54 -2.51 -8.45 17.50
N GLU A 55 -1.62 -9.36 17.84
CA GLU A 55 -0.57 -9.06 18.83
C GLU A 55 0.34 -7.92 18.35
N ILE A 56 0.41 -7.70 17.03
CA ILE A 56 1.16 -6.61 16.38
C ILE A 56 0.58 -5.23 16.76
N PHE A 57 -0.72 -5.13 17.11
CA PHE A 57 -1.41 -3.87 17.37
C PHE A 57 -1.42 -3.46 18.87
N LEU A 58 -0.62 -4.07 19.72
CA LEU A 58 -0.55 -3.74 21.14
C LEU A 58 0.42 -2.59 21.45
N THR A 59 1.24 -2.16 20.46
CA THR A 59 2.20 -1.06 20.63
C THR A 59 1.49 0.27 20.39
N ASP A 60 1.55 1.18 21.38
CA ASP A 60 1.07 2.55 21.23
C ASP A 60 1.98 3.33 20.26
N VAL A 61 1.40 4.25 19.48
CA VAL A 61 2.16 5.06 18.52
C VAL A 61 3.30 5.85 19.16
N ASN A 62 3.17 6.24 20.43
CA ASN A 62 4.21 6.94 21.18
C ASN A 62 5.44 6.07 21.49
N GLU A 63 5.33 4.75 21.36
CA GLU A 63 6.44 3.82 21.59
C GLU A 63 7.35 3.66 20.36
N LEU A 64 6.92 4.15 19.18
CA LEU A 64 7.75 4.15 17.96
C LEU A 64 8.97 5.06 18.08
N GLY A 65 8.95 6.07 18.99
CA GLY A 65 10.06 6.99 19.19
C GLY A 65 10.43 7.75 17.92
N ASP A 66 11.73 7.71 17.55
CA ASP A 66 12.27 8.39 16.35
C ASP A 66 12.28 7.48 15.10
N GLU A 67 11.53 6.38 15.12
CA GLU A 67 11.46 5.46 14.00
C GLU A 67 10.86 6.12 12.76
N GLN A 68 11.40 5.81 11.57
CA GLN A 68 10.82 6.31 10.32
C GLN A 68 9.47 5.65 10.06
N VAL A 69 8.45 6.45 9.79
CA VAL A 69 7.12 5.98 9.46
C VAL A 69 6.98 5.82 7.95
N LEU A 70 6.69 4.61 7.51
CA LEU A 70 6.59 4.26 6.10
C LEU A 70 5.15 4.35 5.57
N GLN A 71 4.16 4.09 6.44
CA GLN A 71 2.74 4.16 6.12
C GLN A 71 1.92 4.52 7.36
N VAL A 72 0.83 5.24 7.15
CA VAL A 72 -0.23 5.39 8.14
C VAL A 72 -1.55 4.99 7.50
N THR A 73 -2.33 4.16 8.20
CA THR A 73 -3.64 3.68 7.75
C THR A 73 -4.72 4.24 8.68
N PRO A 74 -5.22 5.48 8.46
CA PRO A 74 -6.32 6.05 9.21
C PRO A 74 -7.66 5.41 8.83
N PHE A 75 -8.49 5.09 9.81
CA PHE A 75 -9.85 4.60 9.64
C PHE A 75 -10.82 5.78 9.49
N CYS A 76 -10.67 6.50 8.42
CA CYS A 76 -11.42 7.72 8.15
C CYS A 76 -12.38 7.55 6.96
N SER A 77 -13.43 8.37 6.91
CA SER A 77 -14.33 8.44 5.75
C SER A 77 -13.64 9.09 4.53
N VAL A 78 -14.28 8.95 3.37
CA VAL A 78 -13.81 9.60 2.13
C VAL A 78 -13.78 11.12 2.28
N GLU A 79 -14.74 11.70 2.99
CA GLU A 79 -14.82 13.14 3.25
C GLU A 79 -13.69 13.61 4.17
N GLN A 80 -13.37 12.85 5.22
CA GLN A 80 -12.25 13.13 6.13
C GLN A 80 -10.91 13.01 5.40
N GLU A 81 -10.72 11.98 4.58
CA GLU A 81 -9.55 11.84 3.71
C GLU A 81 -9.38 13.05 2.77
N ALA A 82 -10.47 13.48 2.12
CA ALA A 82 -10.45 14.62 1.21
C ALA A 82 -10.09 15.95 1.91
N LEU A 83 -10.37 16.07 3.21
CA LEU A 83 -9.97 17.23 4.02
C LEU A 83 -8.52 17.12 4.52
N LEU A 84 -8.08 15.93 4.87
CA LEU A 84 -6.74 15.66 5.39
C LEU A 84 -5.65 15.77 4.33
N MET A 85 -5.83 15.10 3.18
CA MET A 85 -4.79 14.99 2.16
C MET A 85 -4.20 16.32 1.66
N PRO A 86 -4.98 17.38 1.43
CA PRO A 86 -4.43 18.68 1.03
C PRO A 86 -3.56 19.37 2.09
N THR A 87 -3.59 18.92 3.34
CA THR A 87 -2.77 19.47 4.43
C THR A 87 -1.37 18.83 4.48
N LEU A 88 -1.21 17.66 3.84
CA LEU A 88 0.04 16.91 3.82
C LEU A 88 0.94 17.40 2.69
N SER A 89 2.25 17.42 2.97
CA SER A 89 3.24 18.06 2.07
C SER A 89 3.70 17.13 0.95
N ASN A 90 3.90 15.84 1.25
CA ASN A 90 4.47 14.86 0.32
C ASN A 90 3.90 13.46 0.56
N CYS A 91 2.56 13.35 0.55
CA CYS A 91 1.87 12.08 0.74
C CYS A 91 0.92 11.77 -0.42
N THR A 92 0.67 10.49 -0.60
CA THR A 92 -0.41 9.97 -1.45
C THR A 92 -1.27 9.03 -0.63
N SER A 93 -2.54 8.88 -1.04
CA SER A 93 -3.45 7.92 -0.42
C SER A 93 -3.93 6.88 -1.42
N GLY A 94 -4.17 5.67 -0.92
CA GLY A 94 -4.71 4.55 -1.68
C GLY A 94 -5.80 3.83 -0.90
N ARG A 95 -7.08 4.12 -1.21
CA ARG A 95 -8.23 3.47 -0.57
C ARG A 95 -8.60 2.20 -1.32
N TRP A 96 -8.51 1.07 -0.64
CA TRP A 96 -8.94 -0.23 -1.15
C TRP A 96 -9.99 -0.91 -0.25
N HIS A 97 -10.31 -0.30 0.89
CA HIS A 97 -11.37 -0.73 1.80
C HIS A 97 -12.26 0.47 2.19
N PRO A 98 -13.59 0.31 2.34
CA PRO A 98 -14.47 1.45 2.66
C PRO A 98 -14.14 2.12 4.01
N ALA A 99 -13.64 1.38 4.99
CA ALA A 99 -13.38 1.90 6.33
C ALA A 99 -12.08 2.69 6.48
N PHE A 100 -11.09 2.50 5.59
CA PHE A 100 -9.77 3.12 5.76
C PHE A 100 -9.08 3.44 4.43
N THR A 101 -8.02 4.21 4.50
CA THR A 101 -7.09 4.48 3.39
C THR A 101 -5.65 4.28 3.85
N ASP A 102 -4.77 3.88 2.95
CA ASP A 102 -3.32 3.84 3.21
C ASP A 102 -2.70 5.15 2.75
N ILE A 103 -2.01 5.84 3.65
CA ILE A 103 -1.24 7.06 3.35
C ILE A 103 0.24 6.69 3.38
N THR A 104 0.94 6.97 2.29
CA THR A 104 2.38 6.75 2.13
C THR A 104 3.05 8.01 1.59
N ALA A 105 4.39 8.07 1.64
CA ALA A 105 5.11 9.13 0.95
C ALA A 105 4.81 9.08 -0.57
N ALA A 106 4.62 10.23 -1.21
CA ALA A 106 4.23 10.32 -2.63
C ALA A 106 5.28 9.75 -3.60
N ASP A 107 6.52 9.60 -3.13
CA ASP A 107 7.61 8.97 -3.88
C ASP A 107 7.83 7.48 -3.53
N ALA A 108 7.08 6.94 -2.55
CA ALA A 108 6.99 5.51 -2.26
C ALA A 108 6.06 4.80 -3.26
N ASP A 109 6.48 4.73 -4.51
CA ASP A 109 5.72 4.20 -5.63
C ASP A 109 6.24 2.81 -6.04
N LYS A 110 5.34 1.84 -6.30
CA LYS A 110 5.72 0.46 -6.63
C LYS A 110 6.54 0.34 -7.91
N GLY A 111 6.29 1.20 -8.91
CA GLY A 111 7.08 1.24 -10.13
C GLY A 111 8.52 1.71 -9.88
N LYS A 112 8.69 2.77 -9.08
CA LYS A 112 10.01 3.22 -8.62
C LYS A 112 10.74 2.13 -7.82
N GLY A 113 10.01 1.39 -6.96
CA GLY A 113 10.55 0.25 -6.24
C GLY A 113 11.05 -0.86 -7.17
N LEU A 114 10.32 -1.13 -8.26
CA LEU A 114 10.75 -2.09 -9.27
C LEU A 114 12.05 -1.66 -9.94
N HIS A 115 12.16 -0.39 -10.37
CA HIS A 115 13.40 0.14 -10.95
C HIS A 115 14.58 0.06 -9.98
N ALA A 116 14.37 0.48 -8.73
CA ALA A 116 15.42 0.41 -7.70
C ALA A 116 15.90 -1.04 -7.45
N MET A 117 14.99 -2.00 -7.49
CA MET A 117 15.34 -3.43 -7.33
C MET A 117 16.04 -3.97 -8.58
N ALA A 118 15.58 -3.63 -9.79
CA ALA A 118 16.23 -4.02 -11.04
C ALA A 118 17.67 -3.49 -11.09
N ASP A 119 17.88 -2.19 -10.77
CA ASP A 119 19.20 -1.57 -10.69
C ASP A 119 20.10 -2.27 -9.66
N TYR A 120 19.56 -2.57 -8.47
CA TYR A 120 20.31 -3.27 -7.42
C TYR A 120 20.77 -4.67 -7.84
N LEU A 121 19.94 -5.38 -8.60
CA LEU A 121 20.23 -6.72 -9.12
C LEU A 121 21.02 -6.70 -10.43
N GLY A 122 21.24 -5.55 -11.04
CA GLY A 122 21.90 -5.41 -12.35
C GLY A 122 21.07 -5.96 -13.50
N LEU A 123 19.73 -5.94 -13.38
CA LEU A 123 18.79 -6.38 -14.41
C LEU A 123 18.30 -5.17 -15.24
N ASN A 124 18.00 -5.42 -16.53
CA ASN A 124 17.27 -4.46 -17.33
C ASN A 124 15.78 -4.49 -16.92
N ILE A 125 15.11 -3.35 -16.91
CA ILE A 125 13.68 -3.28 -16.61
C ILE A 125 12.86 -4.14 -17.59
N ASP A 126 13.28 -4.25 -18.84
CA ASP A 126 12.65 -5.10 -19.87
C ASP A 126 12.68 -6.61 -19.53
N GLU A 127 13.51 -7.03 -18.57
CA GLU A 127 13.60 -8.41 -18.06
C GLU A 127 12.69 -8.66 -16.86
N THR A 128 11.86 -7.69 -16.47
CA THR A 128 10.96 -7.77 -15.33
C THR A 128 9.52 -8.09 -15.74
N MET A 129 8.81 -8.78 -14.87
CA MET A 129 7.37 -9.01 -15.00
C MET A 129 6.68 -8.60 -13.70
N ALA A 130 5.60 -7.83 -13.81
CA ALA A 130 4.79 -7.40 -12.67
C ALA A 130 3.35 -7.85 -12.81
N PHE A 131 2.75 -8.19 -11.68
CA PHE A 131 1.33 -8.54 -11.56
C PHE A 131 0.63 -7.52 -10.69
N GLY A 132 -0.59 -7.16 -11.05
CA GLY A 132 -1.39 -6.22 -10.27
C GLY A 132 -2.89 -6.48 -10.36
N ASP A 133 -3.62 -6.09 -9.31
CA ASP A 133 -5.08 -6.16 -9.28
C ASP A 133 -5.73 -4.88 -8.74
N GLY A 134 -4.98 -4.01 -8.04
CA GLY A 134 -5.44 -2.78 -7.42
C GLY A 134 -4.94 -1.50 -8.10
N GLY A 135 -5.51 -0.37 -7.70
CA GLY A 135 -5.12 0.95 -8.21
C GLY A 135 -3.68 1.36 -7.87
N ASN A 136 -3.15 0.86 -6.75
CA ASN A 136 -1.77 1.06 -6.32
C ASN A 136 -0.74 0.26 -7.13
N ASP A 137 -1.20 -0.65 -8.00
CA ASP A 137 -0.34 -1.46 -8.88
C ASP A 137 -0.20 -0.86 -10.29
N ILE A 138 -0.89 0.24 -10.58
CA ILE A 138 -0.86 0.89 -11.91
C ILE A 138 0.57 1.25 -12.31
N SER A 139 1.36 1.79 -11.38
CA SER A 139 2.74 2.18 -11.65
C SER A 139 3.63 0.98 -11.95
N ILE A 140 3.61 -0.07 -11.13
CA ILE A 140 4.47 -1.23 -11.33
C ILE A 140 4.11 -2.02 -12.59
N VAL A 141 2.80 -2.14 -12.90
CA VAL A 141 2.34 -2.80 -14.14
C VAL A 141 2.73 -2.01 -15.39
N ARG A 142 2.74 -0.67 -15.31
CA ARG A 142 3.16 0.20 -16.42
C ARG A 142 4.67 0.18 -16.65
N GLU A 143 5.46 0.16 -15.57
CA GLU A 143 6.92 0.31 -15.61
C GLU A 143 7.67 -1.01 -15.84
N ALA A 144 7.03 -2.15 -15.61
CA ALA A 144 7.63 -3.46 -15.85
C ALA A 144 7.84 -3.73 -17.34
N GLY A 145 8.85 -4.54 -17.69
CA GLY A 145 9.05 -5.06 -19.04
C GLY A 145 7.86 -5.88 -19.56
N THR A 146 7.12 -6.52 -18.64
CA THR A 146 5.83 -7.15 -18.93
C THR A 146 4.87 -6.88 -17.77
N GLY A 147 3.86 -6.08 -18.01
CA GLY A 147 2.81 -5.77 -17.04
C GLY A 147 1.57 -6.65 -17.20
N VAL A 148 1.20 -7.37 -16.15
CA VAL A 148 0.07 -8.31 -16.15
C VAL A 148 -1.02 -7.83 -15.19
N ALA A 149 -2.24 -7.64 -15.70
CA ALA A 149 -3.41 -7.41 -14.87
C ALA A 149 -4.08 -8.74 -14.53
N MET A 150 -4.41 -8.94 -13.24
CA MET A 150 -5.19 -10.07 -12.78
C MET A 150 -6.64 -9.99 -13.29
N GLY A 151 -7.30 -11.14 -13.46
CA GLY A 151 -8.68 -11.21 -13.93
C GLY A 151 -9.68 -10.44 -13.06
N ASN A 152 -9.41 -10.33 -11.74
CA ASN A 152 -10.16 -9.53 -10.77
C ASN A 152 -9.76 -8.04 -10.73
N ALA A 153 -8.78 -7.60 -11.51
CA ALA A 153 -8.36 -6.21 -11.56
C ALA A 153 -9.46 -5.27 -12.10
N GLY A 154 -9.40 -4.01 -11.69
CA GLY A 154 -10.27 -2.97 -12.23
C GLY A 154 -9.95 -2.61 -13.70
N ASP A 155 -10.90 -2.02 -14.41
CA ASP A 155 -10.76 -1.69 -15.84
C ASP A 155 -9.59 -0.74 -16.13
N ASN A 156 -9.30 0.20 -15.23
CA ASN A 156 -8.19 1.14 -15.34
C ASN A 156 -6.82 0.44 -15.40
N LEU A 157 -6.65 -0.64 -14.63
CA LEU A 157 -5.43 -1.43 -14.65
C LEU A 157 -5.38 -2.35 -15.88
N LYS A 158 -6.50 -2.98 -16.24
CA LYS A 158 -6.61 -3.83 -17.44
C LYS A 158 -6.31 -3.10 -18.73
N GLN A 159 -6.63 -1.80 -18.81
CA GLN A 159 -6.38 -0.98 -20.01
C GLN A 159 -4.91 -0.66 -20.26
N ILE A 160 -4.06 -0.72 -19.24
CA ILE A 160 -2.64 -0.37 -19.33
C ILE A 160 -1.71 -1.57 -19.30
N ALA A 161 -2.24 -2.75 -18.96
CA ALA A 161 -1.48 -3.99 -18.89
C ALA A 161 -1.20 -4.57 -20.28
N ASP A 162 -0.05 -5.20 -20.45
CA ASP A 162 0.31 -5.93 -21.70
C ASP A 162 -0.50 -7.22 -21.84
N PHE A 163 -0.90 -7.83 -20.71
CA PHE A 163 -1.67 -9.06 -20.68
C PHE A 163 -2.68 -9.06 -19.52
N ILE A 164 -3.87 -9.63 -19.77
CA ILE A 164 -4.85 -9.87 -18.74
C ILE A 164 -4.95 -11.38 -18.52
N THR A 165 -4.60 -11.82 -17.32
CA THR A 165 -4.68 -13.23 -16.93
C THR A 165 -6.03 -13.57 -16.29
N THR A 166 -6.18 -14.81 -15.80
CA THR A 166 -7.39 -15.26 -15.09
C THR A 166 -7.47 -14.68 -13.68
N HIS A 167 -8.61 -14.90 -13.00
CA HIS A 167 -8.86 -14.46 -11.63
C HIS A 167 -7.79 -15.01 -10.67
N VAL A 168 -7.56 -14.32 -9.54
CA VAL A 168 -6.63 -14.76 -8.50
C VAL A 168 -6.96 -16.17 -7.98
N ASP A 169 -8.26 -16.51 -7.88
CA ASP A 169 -8.77 -17.83 -7.46
C ASP A 169 -8.69 -18.90 -8.57
N GLU A 170 -8.23 -18.53 -9.76
CA GLU A 170 -8.14 -19.39 -10.94
C GLU A 170 -6.68 -19.55 -11.43
N ASP A 171 -5.74 -19.59 -10.52
CA ASP A 171 -4.30 -19.70 -10.83
C ASP A 171 -3.75 -18.59 -11.75
N GLY A 172 -4.29 -17.35 -11.67
CA GLY A 172 -3.98 -16.27 -12.61
C GLY A 172 -2.49 -16.00 -12.81
N VAL A 173 -1.70 -15.92 -11.73
CA VAL A 173 -0.24 -15.73 -11.81
C VAL A 173 0.42 -16.88 -12.57
N LYS A 174 0.10 -18.14 -12.23
CA LYS A 174 0.63 -19.33 -12.87
C LYS A 174 0.27 -19.37 -14.37
N ASN A 175 -0.96 -19.05 -14.71
CA ASN A 175 -1.43 -19.05 -16.10
C ASN A 175 -0.69 -18.03 -16.96
N ALA A 176 -0.39 -16.85 -16.43
CA ALA A 176 0.43 -15.85 -17.11
C ALA A 176 1.88 -16.33 -17.27
N LEU A 177 2.50 -16.90 -16.22
CA LEU A 177 3.86 -17.44 -16.30
C LEU A 177 3.98 -18.56 -17.35
N LEU A 178 2.96 -19.43 -17.45
CA LEU A 178 2.88 -20.44 -18.53
C LEU A 178 2.70 -19.81 -19.90
N HIS A 179 1.86 -18.76 -20.02
CA HIS A 179 1.63 -18.07 -21.29
C HIS A 179 2.92 -17.45 -21.85
N PHE A 180 3.74 -16.87 -20.98
CA PHE A 180 5.02 -16.27 -21.37
C PHE A 180 6.20 -17.24 -21.38
N GLY A 181 5.99 -18.52 -21.05
CA GLY A 181 7.04 -19.55 -21.07
C GLY A 181 8.09 -19.39 -19.97
N VAL A 182 7.73 -18.77 -18.85
CA VAL A 182 8.62 -18.61 -17.68
C VAL A 182 8.69 -19.90 -16.88
N ILE A 183 7.60 -20.67 -16.83
CA ILE A 183 7.50 -21.99 -16.21
C ILE A 183 6.84 -22.99 -17.14
#